data_9d363474b3be7f53756899fe0ab76448
#
_entry.id   9d363474b3be7f53756899fe0ab76448
#
_cell.length_a   1.000
_cell.length_b   1.000
_cell.length_c   1.000
_cell.angle_alpha   90.00
_cell.angle_beta   90.00
_cell.angle_gamma   90.00
#
_symmetry.space_group_name_H-M   'P 1'
#
loop_
_entity.id
_entity.type
_entity.pdbx_description
1 polymer ?
#
loop_
_entity_poly.entity_id
_entity_poly.type
_entity_poly.pdbx_seq_one_letter_code
_entity_poly.pdbx_strand_id
1 'polypeptide(L)'
;VREQTYSNWEMIIIDDCSTDHTVELVKREQKKDSRIKLIQLEKNSGAAVARNTGMKHAKGKFIAFLDSDDQWLPNKLEEQIRFMEENNYTFTFSSFAIMDQYGNLTGKTNRAVKKADYYDILKRPGTIGCLTVILDREKITDPYMPNIKTRNDFATWLKILRNGHTAYGLDKVLAYYRL
;
A
#
# COMPACT_ATOMS: atom_id res chain seq x y z
N VAL A 1 -1.19 -6.43 9.82
CA VAL A 1 -2.45 -6.67 9.05
C VAL A 1 -3.42 -7.53 9.86
N ARG A 2 -3.00 -8.58 10.53
CA ARG A 2 -3.88 -9.49 11.30
C ARG A 2 -4.74 -8.79 12.35
N GLU A 3 -4.28 -7.69 12.91
CA GLU A 3 -4.98 -6.89 13.93
C GLU A 3 -5.94 -5.83 13.33
N GLN A 4 -6.13 -5.85 12.01
CA GLN A 4 -7.06 -4.91 11.38
C GLN A 4 -8.49 -5.17 11.87
N THR A 5 -9.20 -4.09 12.24
CA THR A 5 -10.61 -4.14 12.67
C THR A 5 -11.54 -4.54 11.51
N TYR A 6 -11.18 -4.17 10.28
CA TYR A 6 -11.83 -4.67 9.07
C TYR A 6 -11.37 -6.11 8.79
N SER A 7 -12.26 -7.08 8.90
CA SER A 7 -11.92 -8.51 8.86
C SER A 7 -11.90 -9.13 7.46
N ASN A 8 -12.56 -8.52 6.47
CA ASN A 8 -12.69 -9.05 5.10
C ASN A 8 -11.50 -8.66 4.23
N TRP A 9 -10.33 -9.25 4.50
CA TRP A 9 -9.10 -9.03 3.74
C TRP A 9 -8.41 -10.34 3.38
N GLU A 10 -7.61 -10.32 2.33
CA GLU A 10 -6.56 -11.28 2.04
C GLU A 10 -5.20 -10.57 2.06
N MET A 11 -4.17 -11.23 2.52
CA MET A 11 -2.80 -10.72 2.52
C MET A 11 -1.94 -11.58 1.60
N ILE A 12 -1.48 -10.98 0.51
CA ILE A 12 -0.60 -11.66 -0.46
C ILE A 12 0.81 -11.15 -0.23
N ILE A 13 1.65 -11.98 0.34
CA ILE A 13 3.06 -11.70 0.59
C ILE A 13 3.86 -12.18 -0.59
N ILE A 14 4.60 -11.27 -1.22
CA ILE A 14 5.50 -11.60 -2.32
C ILE A 14 6.92 -11.57 -1.77
N ASP A 15 7.54 -12.73 -1.75
CA ASP A 15 8.94 -12.89 -1.39
C ASP A 15 9.82 -12.73 -2.64
N ASP A 16 10.65 -11.70 -2.65
CA ASP A 16 11.56 -11.38 -3.77
C ASP A 16 12.95 -12.00 -3.56
N CYS A 17 12.99 -13.31 -3.29
CA CYS A 17 14.19 -14.10 -3.02
C CYS A 17 14.91 -13.73 -1.71
N SER A 18 14.20 -13.72 -0.60
CA SER A 18 14.82 -13.59 0.72
C SER A 18 15.79 -14.74 1.00
N THR A 19 16.94 -14.41 1.57
CA THR A 19 18.00 -15.37 1.93
C THR A 19 18.05 -15.69 3.43
N ASP A 20 17.17 -15.08 4.20
CA ASP A 20 16.99 -15.26 5.63
C ASP A 20 15.78 -16.15 5.96
N HIS A 21 15.34 -16.16 7.20
CA HIS A 21 14.20 -16.96 7.67
C HIS A 21 12.81 -16.38 7.30
N THR A 22 12.72 -15.35 6.45
CA THR A 22 11.46 -14.68 6.09
C THR A 22 10.43 -15.67 5.57
N VAL A 23 10.79 -16.52 4.61
CA VAL A 23 9.90 -17.53 4.01
C VAL A 23 9.35 -18.49 5.05
N GLU A 24 10.19 -18.99 5.96
CA GLU A 24 9.78 -19.90 7.03
C GLU A 24 8.79 -19.24 8.00
N LEU A 25 9.05 -17.98 8.36
CA LEU A 25 8.16 -17.20 9.22
C LEU A 25 6.80 -17.01 8.57
N VAL A 26 6.75 -16.63 7.29
CA VAL A 26 5.50 -16.44 6.56
C VAL A 26 4.73 -17.75 6.43
N LYS A 27 5.38 -18.87 6.11
CA LYS A 27 4.73 -20.18 6.05
C LYS A 27 4.14 -20.61 7.39
N ARG A 28 4.78 -20.25 8.49
CA ARG A 28 4.24 -20.49 9.85
C ARG A 28 2.97 -19.66 10.10
N GLU A 29 2.96 -18.41 9.66
CA GLU A 29 1.77 -17.55 9.80
C GLU A 29 0.63 -17.97 8.87
N GLN A 30 0.92 -18.45 7.66
CA GLN A 30 -0.10 -19.03 6.77
C GLN A 30 -0.85 -20.22 7.39
N LYS A 31 -0.15 -21.07 8.16
CA LYS A 31 -0.79 -22.19 8.86
C LYS A 31 -1.79 -21.75 9.94
N LYS A 32 -1.64 -20.51 10.45
CA LYS A 32 -2.51 -19.95 11.49
C LYS A 32 -3.68 -19.14 10.91
N ASP A 33 -3.52 -18.59 9.71
CA ASP A 33 -4.53 -17.73 9.09
C ASP A 33 -4.56 -17.97 7.57
N SER A 34 -5.64 -18.59 7.10
CA SER A 34 -5.83 -18.94 5.69
C SER A 34 -5.97 -17.75 4.75
N ARG A 35 -6.17 -16.54 5.28
CA ARG A 35 -6.20 -15.29 4.50
C ARG A 35 -4.80 -14.85 4.06
N ILE A 36 -3.74 -15.43 4.63
CA ILE A 36 -2.34 -15.13 4.29
C ILE A 36 -1.89 -16.06 3.17
N LYS A 37 -1.32 -15.50 2.11
CA LYS A 37 -0.78 -16.23 0.96
C LYS A 37 0.66 -15.81 0.72
N LEU A 38 1.54 -16.76 0.44
CA LEU A 38 2.92 -16.52 0.06
C LEU A 38 3.13 -16.90 -1.40
N ILE A 39 3.75 -16.00 -2.14
CA ILE A 39 4.25 -16.23 -3.51
C ILE A 39 5.73 -15.91 -3.49
N GLN A 40 6.56 -16.88 -3.90
CA GLN A 40 8.00 -16.69 -4.00
C GLN A 40 8.38 -16.45 -5.46
N LEU A 41 9.14 -15.39 -5.73
CA LEU A 41 9.67 -15.14 -7.07
C LEU A 41 10.91 -16.02 -7.30
N GLU A 42 11.15 -16.40 -8.55
CA GLU A 42 12.30 -17.26 -8.92
C GLU A 42 13.64 -16.51 -8.83
N LYS A 43 13.60 -15.18 -8.93
CA LYS A 43 14.78 -14.31 -8.83
C LYS A 43 14.39 -12.96 -8.23
N ASN A 44 15.35 -12.28 -7.61
CA ASN A 44 15.16 -10.92 -7.15
C ASN A 44 14.83 -10.00 -8.35
N SER A 45 13.64 -9.44 -8.35
CA SER A 45 13.05 -8.68 -9.46
C SER A 45 12.67 -7.25 -9.08
N GLY A 46 12.77 -6.92 -7.80
CA GLY A 46 12.52 -5.60 -7.24
C GLY A 46 11.04 -5.31 -6.91
N ALA A 47 10.84 -4.25 -6.15
CA ALA A 47 9.55 -3.91 -5.54
C ALA A 47 8.39 -3.75 -6.55
N ALA A 48 8.65 -3.20 -7.74
CA ALA A 48 7.63 -3.05 -8.77
C ALA A 48 7.08 -4.41 -9.23
N VAL A 49 7.97 -5.36 -9.51
CA VAL A 49 7.57 -6.71 -9.94
C VAL A 49 6.86 -7.44 -8.82
N ALA A 50 7.36 -7.34 -7.59
CA ALA A 50 6.73 -7.94 -6.41
C ALA A 50 5.30 -7.41 -6.24
N ARG A 51 5.09 -6.08 -6.20
CA ARG A 51 3.76 -5.47 -6.06
C ARG A 51 2.83 -5.82 -7.22
N ASN A 52 3.34 -5.82 -8.47
CA ASN A 52 2.57 -6.23 -9.65
C ASN A 52 2.13 -7.70 -9.57
N THR A 53 2.99 -8.58 -9.07
CA THR A 53 2.65 -9.98 -8.84
C THR A 53 1.55 -10.10 -7.80
N GLY A 54 1.64 -9.38 -6.69
CA GLY A 54 0.58 -9.31 -5.69
C GLY A 54 -0.76 -8.86 -6.26
N MET A 55 -0.75 -7.77 -7.02
CA MET A 55 -1.96 -7.23 -7.66
C MET A 55 -2.61 -8.20 -8.65
N LYS A 56 -1.82 -8.97 -9.40
CA LYS A 56 -2.35 -10.00 -10.33
C LYS A 56 -3.06 -11.14 -9.61
N HIS A 57 -2.60 -11.50 -8.41
CA HIS A 57 -3.17 -12.59 -7.61
C HIS A 57 -4.28 -12.13 -6.66
N ALA A 58 -4.42 -10.83 -6.46
CA ALA A 58 -5.46 -10.27 -5.60
C ALA A 58 -6.86 -10.54 -6.17
N LYS A 59 -7.79 -10.87 -5.26
CA LYS A 59 -9.21 -11.12 -5.58
C LYS A 59 -10.13 -10.02 -5.05
N GLY A 60 -9.68 -9.28 -4.04
CA GLY A 60 -10.44 -8.22 -3.41
C GLY A 60 -10.71 -7.05 -4.36
N LYS A 61 -11.82 -6.34 -4.13
CA LYS A 61 -12.16 -5.10 -4.86
C LYS A 61 -11.14 -4.00 -4.61
N PHE A 62 -10.64 -3.89 -3.40
CA PHE A 62 -9.66 -2.86 -3.01
C PHE A 62 -8.26 -3.45 -2.94
N ILE A 63 -7.28 -2.70 -3.46
CA ILE A 63 -5.85 -2.99 -3.35
C ILE A 63 -5.20 -1.99 -2.41
N ALA A 64 -4.49 -2.49 -1.42
CA ALA A 64 -3.65 -1.71 -0.51
C ALA A 64 -2.23 -2.26 -0.50
N PHE A 65 -1.24 -1.40 -0.27
CA PHE A 65 0.17 -1.74 -0.32
C PHE A 65 0.81 -1.57 1.06
N LEU A 66 1.64 -2.53 1.45
CA LEU A 66 2.41 -2.45 2.70
C LEU A 66 3.79 -3.06 2.46
N ASP A 67 4.81 -2.26 2.61
CA ASP A 67 6.21 -2.73 2.57
C ASP A 67 6.55 -3.42 3.91
N SER A 68 7.49 -4.36 3.89
CA SER A 68 7.77 -5.24 5.03
C SER A 68 8.35 -4.53 6.27
N ASP A 69 8.89 -3.34 6.08
CA ASP A 69 9.47 -2.48 7.12
C ASP A 69 8.47 -1.45 7.69
N ASP A 70 7.31 -1.28 7.06
CA ASP A 70 6.28 -0.35 7.47
C ASP A 70 5.20 -1.00 8.36
N GLN A 71 4.35 -0.17 8.96
CA GLN A 71 3.26 -0.63 9.82
C GLN A 71 1.95 0.10 9.52
N TRP A 72 0.83 -0.64 9.62
CA TRP A 72 -0.51 -0.06 9.63
C TRP A 72 -1.09 -0.03 11.05
N LEU A 73 -1.83 1.03 11.36
CA LEU A 73 -2.66 1.08 12.56
C LEU A 73 -3.84 0.11 12.42
N PRO A 74 -4.36 -0.44 13.52
CA PRO A 74 -5.41 -1.47 13.48
C PRO A 74 -6.70 -1.07 12.75
N ASN A 75 -7.04 0.20 12.76
CA ASN A 75 -8.25 0.75 12.13
C ASN A 75 -8.05 1.26 10.69
N LYS A 76 -6.87 1.05 10.09
CA LYS A 76 -6.57 1.64 8.76
C LYS A 76 -7.53 1.19 7.68
N LEU A 77 -7.72 -0.11 7.51
CA LEU A 77 -8.56 -0.62 6.44
C LEU A 77 -10.02 -0.18 6.63
N GLU A 78 -10.56 -0.29 7.83
CA GLU A 78 -11.93 0.10 8.15
C GLU A 78 -12.20 1.59 7.86
N GLU A 79 -11.34 2.47 8.37
CA GLU A 79 -11.48 3.91 8.21
C GLU A 79 -11.37 4.33 6.73
N GLN A 80 -10.41 3.78 6.02
CA GLN A 80 -10.13 4.21 4.67
C GLN A 80 -11.09 3.58 3.64
N ILE A 81 -11.53 2.33 3.83
CA ILE A 81 -12.53 1.69 2.98
C ILE A 81 -13.89 2.39 3.17
N ARG A 82 -14.30 2.66 4.41
CA ARG A 82 -15.49 3.45 4.69
C ARG A 82 -15.45 4.81 3.99
N PHE A 83 -14.33 5.52 4.08
CA PHE A 83 -14.14 6.81 3.40
C PHE A 83 -14.27 6.69 1.88
N MET A 84 -13.78 5.61 1.28
CA MET A 84 -13.94 5.33 -0.16
C MET A 84 -15.40 5.08 -0.54
N GLU A 85 -16.08 4.23 0.21
CA GLU A 85 -17.45 3.80 -0.10
C GLU A 85 -18.46 4.92 0.08
N GLU A 86 -18.41 5.65 1.20
CA GLU A 86 -19.31 6.77 1.48
C GLU A 86 -19.22 7.90 0.45
N ASN A 87 -18.05 8.09 -0.18
CA ASN A 87 -17.80 9.17 -1.14
C ASN A 87 -17.65 8.66 -2.59
N ASN A 88 -17.79 7.37 -2.84
CA ASN A 88 -17.58 6.75 -4.14
C ASN A 88 -16.18 7.04 -4.76
N TYR A 89 -15.15 7.12 -3.91
CA TYR A 89 -13.77 7.38 -4.34
C TYR A 89 -13.10 6.12 -4.87
N THR A 90 -12.22 6.29 -5.87
CA THR A 90 -11.50 5.19 -6.51
C THR A 90 -10.04 5.09 -6.10
N PHE A 91 -9.48 6.20 -5.63
CA PHE A 91 -8.10 6.33 -5.18
C PHE A 91 -8.07 7.18 -3.92
N THR A 92 -7.64 6.59 -2.82
CA THR A 92 -7.48 7.30 -1.55
C THR A 92 -6.11 7.06 -0.95
N PHE A 93 -5.69 7.98 -0.08
CA PHE A 93 -4.48 7.88 0.72
C PHE A 93 -4.71 8.51 2.09
N SER A 94 -3.88 8.14 3.07
CA SER A 94 -3.98 8.66 4.43
C SER A 94 -2.73 9.43 4.85
N SER A 95 -2.82 10.16 5.95
CA SER A 95 -1.64 10.64 6.67
C SER A 95 -0.85 9.47 7.24
N PHE A 96 0.45 9.66 7.45
CA PHE A 96 1.32 8.71 8.13
C PHE A 96 2.32 9.42 9.06
N ALA A 97 2.73 8.75 10.11
CA ALA A 97 3.82 9.20 10.97
C ALA A 97 5.12 8.48 10.60
N ILE A 98 6.23 9.09 10.96
CA ILE A 98 7.56 8.55 10.68
C ILE A 98 8.10 7.90 11.94
N MET A 99 8.59 6.67 11.82
CA MET A 99 9.32 5.96 12.87
C MET A 99 10.78 5.71 12.46
N ASP A 100 11.64 5.58 13.45
CA ASP A 100 13.04 5.22 13.26
C ASP A 100 13.19 3.71 13.00
N GLN A 101 14.43 3.27 12.75
CA GLN A 101 14.75 1.85 12.54
C GLN A 101 14.40 0.95 13.72
N TYR A 102 14.27 1.50 14.93
CA TYR A 102 13.90 0.77 16.16
C TYR A 102 12.38 0.74 16.41
N GLY A 103 11.60 1.45 15.60
CA GLY A 103 10.14 1.55 15.75
C GLY A 103 9.65 2.69 16.64
N ASN A 104 10.53 3.61 17.07
CA ASN A 104 10.14 4.78 17.86
C ASN A 104 9.61 5.87 16.94
N LEU A 105 8.51 6.53 17.31
CA LEU A 105 7.98 7.66 16.56
C LEU A 105 8.91 8.87 16.67
N THR A 106 9.27 9.46 15.53
CA THR A 106 10.15 10.62 15.45
C THR A 106 9.46 11.96 15.74
N GLY A 107 8.15 11.96 15.94
CA GLY A 107 7.32 13.16 16.05
C GLY A 107 6.98 13.80 14.69
N LYS A 108 7.56 13.33 13.58
CA LYS A 108 7.26 13.84 12.23
C LYS A 108 6.05 13.13 11.65
N THR A 109 5.18 13.89 10.98
CA THR A 109 3.97 13.38 10.32
C THR A 109 3.86 13.98 8.92
N ASN A 110 3.56 13.14 7.93
CA ASN A 110 3.13 13.59 6.62
C ASN A 110 1.60 13.63 6.60
N ARG A 111 1.04 14.83 6.49
CA ARG A 111 -0.40 15.05 6.49
C ARG A 111 -0.96 14.91 5.08
N ALA A 112 -2.02 14.14 4.94
CA ALA A 112 -2.73 14.00 3.69
C ALA A 112 -3.47 15.29 3.34
N VAL A 113 -3.24 15.81 2.13
CA VAL A 113 -4.06 16.90 1.57
C VAL A 113 -5.44 16.35 1.20
N LYS A 114 -6.48 17.20 1.25
CA LYS A 114 -7.87 16.78 1.01
C LYS A 114 -8.05 16.06 -0.35
N LYS A 115 -7.36 16.55 -1.39
CA LYS A 115 -7.33 15.93 -2.72
C LYS A 115 -6.03 16.29 -3.43
N ALA A 116 -5.62 15.46 -4.36
CA ALA A 116 -4.47 15.72 -5.22
C ALA A 116 -4.77 15.24 -6.65
N ASP A 117 -4.43 16.05 -7.63
CA ASP A 117 -4.43 15.71 -9.05
C ASP A 117 -3.01 15.43 -9.56
N TYR A 118 -2.90 15.22 -10.87
CA TYR A 118 -1.62 14.97 -11.53
C TYR A 118 -0.59 16.07 -11.28
N TYR A 119 -1.00 17.35 -11.38
CA TYR A 119 -0.09 18.49 -11.23
C TYR A 119 0.30 18.73 -9.78
N ASP A 120 -0.60 18.44 -8.85
CA ASP A 120 -0.31 18.56 -7.41
C ASP A 120 0.82 17.64 -6.98
N ILE A 121 0.74 16.35 -7.34
CA ILE A 121 1.80 15.40 -6.96
C ILE A 121 3.08 15.58 -7.76
N LEU A 122 3.01 16.08 -9.00
CA LEU A 122 4.19 16.40 -9.81
C LEU A 122 4.99 17.53 -9.16
N LYS A 123 4.32 18.56 -8.64
CA LYS A 123 4.94 19.68 -7.92
C LYS A 123 5.50 19.28 -6.54
N ARG A 124 4.90 18.30 -5.90
CA ARG A 124 5.25 17.84 -4.54
C ARG A 124 5.40 16.32 -4.50
N PRO A 125 6.50 15.78 -5.06
CA PRO A 125 6.80 14.36 -4.96
C PRO A 125 6.86 13.93 -3.50
N GLY A 126 6.24 12.80 -3.14
CA GLY A 126 6.16 12.33 -1.76
C GLY A 126 4.88 12.72 -1.00
N THR A 127 3.96 13.44 -1.64
CA THR A 127 2.62 13.72 -1.08
C THR A 127 1.86 12.43 -0.75
N ILE A 128 2.01 11.39 -1.58
CA ILE A 128 1.31 10.10 -1.45
C ILE A 128 2.34 9.00 -1.20
N GLY A 129 2.42 8.49 0.01
CA GLY A 129 3.26 7.34 0.37
C GLY A 129 2.58 6.03 -0.01
N CYS A 130 3.35 5.06 -0.54
CA CYS A 130 2.83 3.77 -1.02
C CYS A 130 2.00 3.04 0.05
N LEU A 131 2.51 2.97 1.29
CA LEU A 131 1.85 2.33 2.43
C LEU A 131 0.48 2.94 2.80
N THR A 132 0.17 4.14 2.31
CA THR A 132 -1.06 4.87 2.66
C THR A 132 -2.19 4.65 1.65
N VAL A 133 -1.87 4.12 0.47
CA VAL A 133 -2.79 4.06 -0.66
C VAL A 133 -3.77 2.90 -0.57
N ILE A 134 -5.02 3.16 -0.96
CA ILE A 134 -6.01 2.14 -1.35
C ILE A 134 -6.60 2.53 -2.71
N LEU A 135 -6.65 1.55 -3.63
CA LEU A 135 -7.18 1.68 -4.99
C LEU A 135 -8.41 0.77 -5.16
N ASP A 136 -9.45 1.26 -5.84
CA ASP A 136 -10.55 0.43 -6.34
C ASP A 136 -10.14 -0.19 -7.70
N ARG A 137 -9.76 -1.48 -7.69
CA ARG A 137 -9.26 -2.17 -8.90
C ARG A 137 -10.33 -2.40 -9.97
N GLU A 138 -11.60 -2.32 -9.62
CA GLU A 138 -12.69 -2.46 -10.60
C GLU A 138 -12.87 -1.19 -11.45
N LYS A 139 -12.43 -0.05 -10.91
CA LYS A 139 -12.55 1.26 -11.56
C LYS A 139 -11.25 1.80 -12.13
N ILE A 140 -10.10 1.33 -11.61
CA ILE A 140 -8.78 1.72 -12.11
C ILE A 140 -8.27 0.62 -13.06
N THR A 141 -8.26 0.92 -14.36
CA THR A 141 -8.00 -0.06 -15.43
C THR A 141 -6.54 -0.53 -15.50
N ASP A 142 -5.59 0.30 -15.10
CA ASP A 142 -4.16 -0.03 -15.14
C ASP A 142 -3.43 0.45 -13.88
N PRO A 143 -3.54 -0.28 -12.74
CA PRO A 143 -2.87 0.05 -11.50
C PRO A 143 -1.40 -0.42 -11.46
N TYR A 144 -0.90 -1.10 -12.50
CA TYR A 144 0.41 -1.75 -12.46
C TYR A 144 1.57 -0.77 -12.46
N MET A 145 2.57 -1.07 -11.65
CA MET A 145 3.77 -0.26 -11.50
C MET A 145 4.75 -0.48 -12.64
N PRO A 146 5.34 0.59 -13.23
CA PRO A 146 6.40 0.43 -14.21
C PRO A 146 7.63 -0.20 -13.56
N ASN A 147 8.31 -1.07 -14.30
CA ASN A 147 9.53 -1.72 -13.81
C ASN A 147 10.72 -0.77 -13.88
N ILE A 148 10.75 0.20 -12.99
CA ILE A 148 11.84 1.17 -12.81
C ILE A 148 12.43 0.98 -11.41
N LYS A 149 13.72 1.26 -11.26
CA LYS A 149 14.48 0.97 -10.03
C LYS A 149 13.93 1.69 -8.80
N THR A 150 13.50 2.94 -8.95
CA THR A 150 13.02 3.78 -7.84
C THR A 150 11.76 4.53 -8.24
N ARG A 151 10.93 4.91 -7.25
CA ARG A 151 9.71 5.73 -7.46
C ARG A 151 8.68 5.09 -8.41
N ASN A 152 8.64 3.76 -8.48
CA ASN A 152 7.66 3.04 -9.29
C ASN A 152 6.21 3.30 -8.83
N ASP A 153 5.98 3.45 -7.54
CA ASP A 153 4.73 3.88 -6.93
C ASP A 153 4.34 5.30 -7.39
N PHE A 154 5.23 6.26 -7.26
CA PHE A 154 5.00 7.64 -7.70
C PHE A 154 4.65 7.73 -9.19
N ALA A 155 5.38 7.01 -10.06
CA ALA A 155 5.10 6.94 -11.48
C ALA A 155 3.70 6.33 -11.76
N THR A 156 3.28 5.37 -10.94
CA THR A 156 1.95 4.76 -11.02
C THR A 156 0.86 5.74 -10.61
N TRP A 157 1.08 6.48 -9.52
CA TRP A 157 0.12 7.52 -9.10
C TRP A 157 -0.04 8.59 -10.18
N LEU A 158 1.07 9.06 -10.78
CA LEU A 158 1.02 9.99 -11.91
C LEU A 158 0.22 9.42 -13.10
N LYS A 159 0.43 8.16 -13.46
CA LYS A 159 -0.31 7.50 -14.55
C LYS A 159 -1.81 7.44 -14.26
N ILE A 160 -2.21 7.00 -13.07
CA ILE A 160 -3.61 6.91 -12.66
C ILE A 160 -4.27 8.30 -12.69
N LEU A 161 -3.62 9.30 -12.13
CA LEU A 161 -4.16 10.68 -12.08
C LEU A 161 -4.23 11.32 -13.48
N ARG A 162 -3.25 11.05 -14.35
CA ARG A 162 -3.29 11.50 -15.75
C ARG A 162 -4.46 10.93 -16.54
N ASN A 163 -4.93 9.74 -16.17
CA ASN A 163 -6.08 9.08 -16.77
C ASN A 163 -7.44 9.57 -16.21
N GLY A 164 -7.46 10.73 -15.54
CA GLY A 164 -8.67 11.40 -15.09
C GLY A 164 -9.14 11.04 -13.68
N HIS A 165 -8.38 10.21 -12.95
CA HIS A 165 -8.69 9.95 -11.53
C HIS A 165 -8.20 11.10 -10.65
N THR A 166 -8.75 11.19 -9.45
CA THR A 166 -8.32 12.10 -8.38
C THR A 166 -7.99 11.27 -7.16
N ALA A 167 -6.87 11.57 -6.49
CA ALA A 167 -6.53 10.98 -5.21
C ALA A 167 -7.14 11.82 -4.07
N TYR A 168 -7.88 11.17 -3.17
CA TYR A 168 -8.52 11.81 -2.03
C TYR A 168 -7.82 11.42 -0.74
N GLY A 169 -7.42 12.43 0.02
CA GLY A 169 -6.70 12.24 1.27
C GLY A 169 -7.61 12.21 2.48
N LEU A 170 -7.42 11.22 3.33
CA LEU A 170 -7.99 11.11 4.66
C LEU A 170 -6.96 11.63 5.67
N ASP A 171 -7.16 12.81 6.25
CA ASP A 171 -6.22 13.41 7.22
C ASP A 171 -6.32 12.74 8.60
N LYS A 172 -6.09 11.42 8.61
CA LYS A 172 -5.89 10.59 9.80
C LYS A 172 -4.57 9.84 9.65
N VAL A 173 -3.74 9.83 10.70
CA VAL A 173 -2.55 8.97 10.73
C VAL A 173 -3.03 7.53 10.87
N LEU A 174 -2.84 6.73 9.83
CA LEU A 174 -3.26 5.33 9.76
C LEU A 174 -2.10 4.37 9.47
N ALA A 175 -0.89 4.90 9.31
CA ALA A 175 0.29 4.11 9.03
C ALA A 175 1.54 4.76 9.63
N TYR A 176 2.57 3.93 9.84
CA TYR A 176 3.91 4.33 10.25
C TYR A 176 4.91 3.95 9.16
N TYR A 177 5.64 4.94 8.65
CA TYR A 177 6.72 4.77 7.69
C TYR A 177 8.06 4.66 8.42
N ARG A 178 8.82 3.61 8.11
CA ARG A 178 10.15 3.40 8.71
C ARG A 178 11.25 4.03 7.87
N LEU A 179 12.22 4.72 8.54
CA LEU A 179 13.40 5.31 7.92
C LEU A 179 14.55 4.32 7.87
#